data_7d19ae650425d2e1097330c0d3799c6f
#
_entry.id   7d19ae650425d2e1097330c0d3799c6f
#
_cell.length_a   1.000
_cell.length_b   1.000
_cell.length_c   1.000
_cell.angle_alpha   90.00
_cell.angle_beta   90.00
_cell.angle_gamma   90.00
#
_symmetry.space_group_name_H-M   'P 1'
#
loop_
_entity.id
_entity.type
_entity.pdbx_description
1 polymer ?
#
loop_
_entity_poly.entity_id
_entity_poly.type
_entity_poly.pdbx_seq_one_letter_code
_entity_poly.pdbx_strand_id
1 'polypeptide(L)'
;MKNLTSIAVALCLIFTGFAIDPAQGYAAEPKSKSQIASSSTNIDFDWAFGVYTEKDKKLISVDRDTALKSGDDLKMLINISKECFVYVIHYGPKDEVELLFPYNLQQFKTDYKVNKNYYIPEGKSWSTLDQQEGKEVFFIVASNKRIPELDDKLSAYMSAPAGKKTALA
;
A
#
# COMPACT_ATOMS: atom_id res chain seq x y z
N MET A 1 29.24 15.98 13.55
CA MET A 1 28.75 15.91 12.15
C MET A 1 27.48 15.10 12.20
N LYS A 2 26.32 15.77 12.13
CA LYS A 2 25.00 15.12 12.18
C LYS A 2 24.69 14.66 10.77
N ASN A 3 24.72 13.37 10.50
CA ASN A 3 24.22 12.82 9.24
C ASN A 3 22.68 12.80 9.29
N LEU A 4 22.11 13.86 8.76
CA LEU A 4 20.71 13.85 8.34
C LEU A 4 20.61 12.89 7.17
N THR A 5 19.81 11.77 7.30
CA THR A 5 19.17 11.37 6.07
C THR A 5 18.53 10.00 6.10
N SER A 6 17.32 9.96 6.43
CA SER A 6 16.39 9.06 5.78
C SER A 6 15.16 9.90 5.46
N ILE A 7 14.95 10.21 4.19
CA ILE A 7 13.69 10.81 3.78
C ILE A 7 12.78 9.65 3.43
N ALA A 8 11.80 9.41 4.28
CA ALA A 8 10.70 8.52 3.98
C ALA A 8 9.66 9.29 3.18
N VAL A 9 9.30 8.80 2.01
CA VAL A 9 8.14 9.31 1.26
C VAL A 9 6.97 8.42 1.64
N ALA A 10 6.00 8.99 2.35
CA ALA A 10 4.75 8.31 2.66
C ALA A 10 3.68 8.76 1.66
N LEU A 11 3.14 7.81 0.91
CA LEU A 11 1.96 8.00 0.08
C LEU A 11 0.79 7.34 0.81
N CYS A 12 -0.22 8.15 1.14
CA CYS A 12 -1.43 7.67 1.78
C CYS A 12 -2.54 7.54 0.73
N LEU A 13 -3.05 6.33 0.54
CA LEU A 13 -4.25 6.06 -0.24
C LEU A 13 -5.41 5.85 0.72
N ILE A 14 -6.46 6.65 0.56
CA ILE A 14 -7.62 6.64 1.45
C ILE A 14 -8.82 6.16 0.65
N PHE A 15 -9.49 5.13 1.13
CA PHE A 15 -10.73 4.63 0.55
C PHE A 15 -11.88 4.88 1.52
N THR A 16 -12.94 5.44 1.04
CA THR A 16 -14.18 5.63 1.82
C THR A 16 -15.30 4.85 1.17
N GLY A 17 -15.82 3.85 1.86
CA GLY A 17 -17.03 3.14 1.44
C GLY A 17 -18.26 4.01 1.71
N PHE A 18 -18.90 4.52 0.67
CA PHE A 18 -20.20 5.15 0.73
C PHE A 18 -21.13 4.46 -0.26
N ALA A 19 -22.33 4.14 0.19
CA ALA A 19 -23.42 3.80 -0.72
C ALA A 19 -23.86 5.06 -1.45
N ILE A 20 -23.62 5.17 -2.76
CA ILE A 20 -24.08 6.28 -3.58
C ILE A 20 -24.94 5.78 -4.74
N ASP A 21 -26.08 6.44 -4.89
CA ASP A 21 -27.07 6.37 -5.97
C ASP A 21 -26.43 6.55 -7.36
N PRO A 22 -26.90 5.83 -8.40
CA PRO A 22 -26.22 5.83 -9.70
C PRO A 22 -26.70 6.96 -10.61
N ALA A 23 -26.02 8.08 -10.61
CA ALA A 23 -26.09 9.02 -11.73
C ALA A 23 -24.91 9.99 -11.70
N GLN A 24 -23.88 9.72 -12.47
CA GLN A 24 -23.22 10.66 -13.37
C GLN A 24 -21.90 10.10 -13.88
N GLY A 25 -21.81 9.91 -15.18
CA GLY A 25 -20.59 9.49 -15.86
C GLY A 25 -19.57 10.62 -15.90
N TYR A 26 -18.35 10.27 -15.51
CA TYR A 26 -17.18 11.08 -15.85
C TYR A 26 -16.10 10.16 -16.42
N ALA A 27 -15.78 10.42 -17.70
CA ALA A 27 -14.58 9.91 -18.31
C ALA A 27 -13.39 10.66 -17.69
N ALA A 28 -12.53 9.97 -16.96
CA ALA A 28 -11.29 10.55 -16.46
C ALA A 28 -10.13 10.10 -17.35
N GLU A 29 -9.47 11.08 -17.97
CA GLU A 29 -8.19 10.89 -18.64
C GLU A 29 -7.08 10.53 -17.63
N PRO A 30 -6.12 9.67 -17.99
CA PRO A 30 -5.02 9.31 -17.10
C PRO A 30 -3.93 10.39 -17.12
N LYS A 31 -4.02 11.36 -16.23
CA LYS A 31 -2.95 12.32 -15.96
C LYS A 31 -2.84 12.56 -14.46
N SER A 32 -1.94 11.87 -13.81
CA SER A 32 -1.28 12.42 -12.63
C SER A 32 0.06 11.76 -12.37
N LYS A 33 1.11 12.29 -12.98
CA LYS A 33 2.45 12.22 -12.40
C LYS A 33 2.47 13.22 -11.24
N SER A 34 2.21 12.77 -10.04
CA SER A 34 2.48 13.58 -8.85
C SER A 34 4.00 13.65 -8.66
N GLN A 35 4.62 14.65 -9.27
CA GLN A 35 6.00 15.01 -8.95
C GLN A 35 5.99 15.82 -7.65
N ILE A 36 6.26 15.17 -6.55
CA ILE A 36 6.73 15.85 -5.36
C ILE A 36 8.23 16.07 -5.57
N ALA A 37 8.62 17.33 -5.78
CA ALA A 37 10.01 17.73 -5.87
C ALA A 37 10.71 17.41 -4.55
N SER A 38 11.54 16.37 -4.52
CA SER A 38 12.38 16.03 -3.40
C SER A 38 13.85 16.17 -3.79
N SER A 39 14.60 16.81 -2.92
CA SER A 39 16.06 16.80 -2.92
C SER A 39 16.60 15.38 -3.14
N SER A 40 17.46 15.19 -4.13
CA SER A 40 18.25 14.04 -4.55
C SER A 40 18.35 12.83 -3.58
N THR A 41 17.26 12.17 -3.31
CA THR A 41 17.26 10.81 -2.77
C THR A 41 17.06 9.85 -3.93
N ASN A 42 17.95 8.90 -4.06
CA ASN A 42 18.00 7.97 -5.19
C ASN A 42 16.97 6.83 -5.03
N ILE A 43 15.74 7.18 -4.65
CA ILE A 43 14.60 6.26 -4.50
C ILE A 43 13.84 6.26 -5.82
N ASP A 44 13.68 5.07 -6.39
CA ASP A 44 13.00 4.92 -7.67
C ASP A 44 12.28 3.56 -7.68
N PHE A 45 10.97 3.60 -7.65
CA PHE A 45 10.10 2.44 -7.73
C PHE A 45 8.77 2.82 -8.37
N ASP A 46 8.16 1.86 -9.05
CA ASP A 46 6.83 1.98 -9.62
C ASP A 46 5.83 1.20 -8.79
N TRP A 47 4.61 1.67 -8.77
CA TRP A 47 3.50 0.96 -8.16
C TRP A 47 2.23 1.12 -8.98
N ALA A 48 1.36 0.12 -8.91
CA ALA A 48 0.03 0.17 -9.47
C ALA A 48 -0.95 -0.50 -8.50
N PHE A 49 -2.16 0.03 -8.41
CA PHE A 49 -3.23 -0.55 -7.64
C PHE A 49 -4.42 -0.79 -8.57
N GLY A 50 -4.82 -2.04 -8.71
CA GLY A 50 -5.92 -2.46 -9.56
C GLY A 50 -7.05 -3.08 -8.75
N VAL A 51 -8.27 -2.81 -9.17
CA VAL A 51 -9.49 -3.40 -8.64
C VAL A 51 -10.23 -4.10 -9.75
N TYR A 52 -10.56 -5.36 -9.52
CA TYR A 52 -11.49 -6.08 -10.36
C TYR A 52 -12.88 -5.98 -9.74
N THR A 53 -13.75 -5.24 -10.42
CA THR A 53 -15.10 -4.99 -9.91
C THR A 53 -16.01 -6.18 -10.22
N GLU A 54 -16.63 -6.74 -9.19
CA GLU A 54 -17.55 -7.87 -9.32
C GLU A 54 -18.74 -7.53 -10.25
N LYS A 55 -19.25 -6.31 -10.12
CA LYS A 55 -20.42 -5.86 -10.90
C LYS A 55 -20.16 -5.77 -12.40
N ASP A 56 -19.06 -5.13 -12.79
CA ASP A 56 -18.80 -4.77 -14.19
C ASP A 56 -17.83 -5.76 -14.86
N LYS A 57 -17.27 -6.69 -14.10
CA LYS A 57 -16.25 -7.65 -14.54
C LYS A 57 -15.07 -6.97 -15.23
N LYS A 58 -14.67 -5.82 -14.71
CA LYS A 58 -13.59 -4.98 -15.27
C LYS A 58 -12.49 -4.76 -14.27
N LEU A 59 -11.26 -4.75 -14.76
CA LEU A 59 -10.09 -4.27 -14.02
C LEU A 59 -9.98 -2.76 -14.21
N ILE A 60 -10.00 -2.02 -13.12
CA ILE A 60 -9.81 -0.58 -13.08
C ILE A 60 -8.55 -0.24 -12.29
N SER A 61 -7.87 0.84 -12.67
CA SER A 61 -6.82 1.41 -11.84
C SER A 61 -7.45 2.26 -10.74
N VAL A 62 -6.91 2.15 -9.55
CA VAL A 62 -7.40 2.87 -8.37
C VAL A 62 -6.46 4.03 -8.07
N ASP A 63 -7.05 5.19 -7.96
CA ASP A 63 -6.40 6.40 -7.47
C ASP A 63 -6.81 6.69 -6.02
N ARG A 64 -6.30 7.80 -5.48
CA ARG A 64 -6.67 8.28 -4.16
C ARG A 64 -8.18 8.53 -4.07
N ASP A 65 -8.74 8.18 -2.92
CA ASP A 65 -10.15 8.45 -2.59
C ASP A 65 -11.16 7.73 -3.51
N THR A 66 -10.80 6.55 -4.00
CA THR A 66 -11.71 5.71 -4.79
C THR A 66 -12.70 5.00 -3.88
N ALA A 67 -13.99 5.07 -4.21
CA ALA A 67 -15.03 4.30 -3.53
C ALA A 67 -15.07 2.87 -4.10
N LEU A 68 -14.92 1.88 -3.22
CA LEU A 68 -14.96 0.45 -3.53
C LEU A 68 -16.15 -0.21 -2.87
N LYS A 69 -16.49 -1.41 -3.30
CA LYS A 69 -17.63 -2.19 -2.79
C LYS A 69 -17.17 -3.52 -2.24
N SER A 70 -17.93 -4.04 -1.29
CA SER A 70 -17.81 -5.45 -0.88
C SER A 70 -17.88 -6.37 -2.08
N GLY A 71 -16.98 -7.34 -2.13
CA GLY A 71 -16.85 -8.28 -3.25
C GLY A 71 -15.92 -7.80 -4.36
N ASP A 72 -15.46 -6.56 -4.34
CA ASP A 72 -14.41 -6.13 -5.25
C ASP A 72 -13.06 -6.76 -4.88
N ASP A 73 -12.32 -7.21 -5.88
CA ASP A 73 -11.02 -7.85 -5.71
C ASP A 73 -9.88 -6.86 -5.94
N LEU A 74 -8.95 -6.80 -5.01
CA LEU A 74 -7.81 -5.88 -5.00
C LEU A 74 -6.52 -6.58 -5.37
N LYS A 75 -5.67 -5.89 -6.16
CA LYS A 75 -4.31 -6.32 -6.48
C LYS A 75 -3.39 -5.12 -6.57
N MET A 76 -2.27 -5.17 -5.87
CA MET A 76 -1.23 -4.15 -6.00
C MET A 76 0.02 -4.75 -6.67
N LEU A 77 0.73 -3.91 -7.41
CA LEU A 77 2.04 -4.19 -8.00
C LEU A 77 3.05 -3.20 -7.44
N ILE A 78 4.20 -3.70 -7.02
CA ILE A 78 5.40 -2.91 -6.71
C ILE A 78 6.53 -3.39 -7.62
N ASN A 79 7.18 -2.47 -8.31
CA ASN A 79 8.42 -2.70 -9.03
C ASN A 79 9.50 -1.78 -8.49
N ILE A 80 10.63 -2.35 -8.09
CA ILE A 80 11.74 -1.60 -7.50
C ILE A 80 12.76 -1.34 -8.59
N SER A 81 12.84 -0.11 -9.07
CA SER A 81 13.73 0.29 -10.17
C SER A 81 15.15 0.56 -9.71
N LYS A 82 15.33 1.03 -8.48
CA LYS A 82 16.64 1.22 -7.83
C LYS A 82 16.63 0.67 -6.42
N GLU A 83 17.81 0.40 -5.89
CA GLU A 83 17.96 -0.13 -4.53
C GLU A 83 17.36 0.84 -3.51
N CYS A 84 16.23 0.43 -2.96
CA CYS A 84 15.52 1.13 -1.90
C CYS A 84 14.67 0.10 -1.12
N PHE A 85 14.18 0.47 0.05
CA PHE A 85 13.32 -0.36 0.89
C PHE A 85 11.90 0.18 0.82
N VAL A 86 10.96 -0.62 0.32
CA VAL A 86 9.55 -0.27 0.19
C VAL A 86 8.73 -1.08 1.20
N TYR A 87 7.87 -0.40 1.94
CA TYR A 87 6.88 -0.99 2.83
C TYR A 87 5.49 -0.61 2.33
N VAL A 88 4.59 -1.57 2.28
CA VAL A 88 3.17 -1.34 2.09
C VAL A 88 2.46 -1.79 3.35
N ILE A 89 1.80 -0.86 4.01
CA ILE A 89 1.11 -1.08 5.27
C ILE A 89 -0.35 -0.72 5.06
N HIS A 90 -1.21 -1.65 5.37
CA HIS A 90 -2.65 -1.48 5.35
C HIS A 90 -3.13 -1.12 6.75
N TYR A 91 -4.06 -0.18 6.82
CA TYR A 91 -4.76 0.21 8.02
C TYR A 91 -6.26 0.11 7.73
N GLY A 92 -6.90 -0.83 8.38
CA GLY A 92 -8.30 -1.15 8.18
C GLY A 92 -9.25 -0.34 9.06
N PRO A 93 -10.57 -0.51 8.85
CA PRO A 93 -11.60 0.32 9.50
C PRO A 93 -11.76 0.07 11.00
N LYS A 94 -11.20 -1.00 11.54
CA LYS A 94 -11.21 -1.32 12.99
C LYS A 94 -9.84 -1.06 13.64
N ASP A 95 -9.05 -0.16 13.08
CA ASP A 95 -7.70 0.14 13.57
C ASP A 95 -6.72 -1.06 13.49
N GLU A 96 -7.05 -2.08 12.69
CA GLU A 96 -6.12 -3.17 12.39
C GLU A 96 -5.03 -2.71 11.44
N VAL A 97 -3.82 -3.15 11.71
CA VAL A 97 -2.64 -2.85 10.89
C VAL A 97 -2.07 -4.14 10.32
N GLU A 98 -1.78 -4.14 9.04
CA GLU A 98 -1.19 -5.27 8.35
C GLU A 98 0.00 -4.82 7.49
N LEU A 99 1.12 -5.54 7.60
CA LEU A 99 2.24 -5.39 6.68
C LEU A 99 1.95 -6.25 5.43
N LEU A 100 1.66 -5.59 4.32
CA LEU A 100 1.37 -6.25 3.06
C LEU A 100 2.64 -6.50 2.23
N PHE A 101 3.63 -5.59 2.34
CA PHE A 101 4.92 -5.72 1.67
C PHE A 101 6.02 -5.03 2.48
N PRO A 102 7.19 -5.65 2.66
CA PRO A 102 7.51 -7.00 2.22
C PRO A 102 6.55 -8.02 2.84
N TYR A 103 6.39 -9.21 2.26
CA TYR A 103 5.47 -10.24 2.78
C TYR A 103 5.87 -10.71 4.20
N ASN A 104 7.11 -10.51 4.55
CA ASN A 104 7.66 -10.55 5.89
C ASN A 104 8.98 -9.76 5.91
N LEU A 105 9.42 -9.29 7.08
CA LEU A 105 10.61 -8.46 7.22
C LEU A 105 11.94 -9.18 6.87
N GLN A 106 11.95 -10.51 6.83
CA GLN A 106 13.11 -11.28 6.40
C GLN A 106 13.30 -11.24 4.88
N GLN A 107 12.26 -10.97 4.12
CA GLN A 107 12.31 -10.87 2.66
C GLN A 107 13.38 -9.86 2.20
N PHE A 108 13.59 -8.77 2.93
CA PHE A 108 14.65 -7.79 2.62
C PHE A 108 16.06 -8.41 2.57
N LYS A 109 16.27 -9.56 3.19
CA LYS A 109 17.57 -10.27 3.21
C LYS A 109 17.60 -11.45 2.25
N THR A 110 16.44 -11.96 1.83
CA THR A 110 16.35 -13.25 1.12
C THR A 110 15.91 -13.12 -0.32
N ASP A 111 14.80 -12.45 -0.58
CA ASP A 111 14.20 -12.35 -1.92
C ASP A 111 13.67 -10.93 -2.19
N TYR A 112 14.55 -9.94 -2.08
CA TYR A 112 14.25 -8.55 -2.36
C TYR A 112 15.21 -8.05 -3.44
N LYS A 113 14.71 -7.84 -4.65
CA LYS A 113 15.54 -7.60 -5.84
C LYS A 113 15.05 -6.40 -6.63
N VAL A 114 15.98 -5.64 -7.15
CA VAL A 114 15.73 -4.59 -8.14
C VAL A 114 15.23 -5.22 -9.45
N ASN A 115 14.39 -4.51 -10.17
CA ASN A 115 13.76 -4.93 -11.43
C ASN A 115 12.92 -6.21 -11.33
N LYS A 116 12.37 -6.49 -10.13
CA LYS A 116 11.43 -7.58 -9.90
C LYS A 116 10.05 -7.01 -9.59
N ASN A 117 9.03 -7.59 -10.20
CA ASN A 117 7.63 -7.31 -9.89
C ASN A 117 7.18 -8.11 -8.66
N TYR A 118 6.63 -7.40 -7.68
CA TYR A 118 6.02 -7.97 -6.48
C TYR A 118 4.52 -7.70 -6.50
N TYR A 119 3.73 -8.76 -6.45
CA TYR A 119 2.27 -8.67 -6.44
C TYR A 119 1.74 -8.82 -5.02
N ILE A 120 0.81 -7.99 -4.61
CA ILE A 120 0.17 -8.01 -3.29
C ILE A 120 -1.33 -8.22 -3.50
N PRO A 121 -1.89 -9.32 -3.00
CA PRO A 121 -1.24 -10.47 -2.38
C PRO A 121 -0.28 -11.21 -3.31
N GLU A 122 0.63 -11.99 -2.71
CA GLU A 122 1.63 -12.77 -3.45
C GLU A 122 0.98 -13.78 -4.40
N GLY A 123 1.60 -13.98 -5.56
CA GLY A 123 1.17 -14.98 -6.54
C GLY A 123 -0.08 -14.57 -7.32
N LYS A 124 -0.98 -15.52 -7.53
CA LYS A 124 -2.20 -15.34 -8.36
C LYS A 124 -3.42 -14.92 -7.57
N SER A 125 -3.35 -14.90 -6.25
CA SER A 125 -4.46 -14.54 -5.35
C SER A 125 -4.84 -13.07 -5.48
N TRP A 126 -6.07 -12.74 -5.13
CA TRP A 126 -6.59 -11.39 -4.98
C TRP A 126 -7.08 -11.20 -3.55
N SER A 127 -7.10 -9.98 -3.06
CA SER A 127 -7.73 -9.63 -1.79
C SER A 127 -9.14 -9.16 -2.07
N THR A 128 -10.13 -9.91 -1.59
CA THR A 128 -11.54 -9.54 -1.74
C THR A 128 -11.96 -8.66 -0.57
N LEU A 129 -12.57 -7.51 -0.87
CA LEU A 129 -13.16 -6.66 0.15
C LEU A 129 -14.34 -7.37 0.83
N ASP A 130 -14.30 -7.40 2.14
CA ASP A 130 -15.36 -7.98 2.95
C ASP A 130 -16.61 -7.07 3.02
N GLN A 131 -17.57 -7.42 3.86
CA GLN A 131 -18.80 -6.65 4.06
C GLN A 131 -18.65 -5.52 5.09
N GLN A 132 -17.44 -5.29 5.57
CA GLN A 132 -17.19 -4.31 6.59
C GLN A 132 -17.00 -2.93 5.96
N GLU A 133 -17.97 -2.06 6.17
CA GLU A 133 -17.88 -0.68 5.72
C GLU A 133 -16.88 0.10 6.56
N GLY A 134 -16.10 0.96 5.89
CA GLY A 134 -15.16 1.82 6.55
C GLY A 134 -14.09 2.37 5.62
N LYS A 135 -13.09 2.98 6.24
CA LYS A 135 -11.98 3.59 5.54
C LYS A 135 -10.79 2.63 5.55
N GLU A 136 -10.37 2.25 4.35
CA GLU A 136 -9.16 1.48 4.12
C GLU A 136 -8.01 2.43 3.75
N VAL A 137 -6.91 2.35 4.45
CA VAL A 137 -5.75 3.22 4.20
C VAL A 137 -4.53 2.38 3.87
N PHE A 138 -3.93 2.65 2.73
CA PHE A 138 -2.69 2.02 2.31
C PHE A 138 -1.56 3.04 2.38
N PHE A 139 -0.57 2.77 3.21
CA PHE A 139 0.65 3.55 3.29
C PHE A 139 1.74 2.87 2.46
N ILE A 140 2.30 3.59 1.50
CA ILE A 140 3.51 3.18 0.80
C ILE A 140 4.66 4.03 1.32
N VAL A 141 5.58 3.40 2.02
CA VAL A 141 6.77 4.05 2.58
C VAL A 141 8.00 3.54 1.84
N ALA A 142 8.79 4.44 1.28
CA ALA A 142 10.03 4.08 0.61
C ALA A 142 11.22 4.82 1.22
N SER A 143 12.33 4.10 1.41
CA SER A 143 13.55 4.64 2.00
C SER A 143 14.79 4.04 1.34
N ASN A 144 15.87 4.81 1.24
CA ASN A 144 17.17 4.32 0.76
C ASN A 144 17.91 3.45 1.79
N LYS A 145 17.40 3.36 3.01
CA LYS A 145 17.92 2.50 4.08
C LYS A 145 16.75 1.85 4.80
N ARG A 146 16.98 0.68 5.38
CA ARG A 146 16.01 0.08 6.31
C ARG A 146 15.70 1.06 7.43
N ILE A 147 14.49 1.00 7.93
CA ILE A 147 13.99 1.82 9.03
C ILE A 147 13.82 0.90 10.24
N PRO A 148 14.87 0.73 11.08
CA PRO A 148 14.84 -0.24 12.18
C PRO A 148 13.68 0.00 13.15
N GLU A 149 13.37 1.27 13.44
CA GLU A 149 12.26 1.64 14.33
C GLU A 149 10.90 1.19 13.77
N LEU A 150 10.71 1.26 12.45
CA LEU A 150 9.52 0.76 11.78
C LEU A 150 9.49 -0.77 11.81
N ASP A 151 10.62 -1.43 11.51
CA ASP A 151 10.76 -2.88 11.57
C ASP A 151 10.41 -3.42 12.96
N ASP A 152 10.93 -2.79 14.02
CA ASP A 152 10.70 -3.17 15.41
C ASP A 152 9.23 -2.99 15.80
N LYS A 153 8.62 -1.85 15.44
CA LYS A 153 7.20 -1.58 15.68
C LYS A 153 6.30 -2.59 14.96
N LEU A 154 6.55 -2.83 13.68
CA LEU A 154 5.79 -3.82 12.91
C LEU A 154 5.93 -5.23 13.48
N SER A 155 7.15 -5.63 13.85
CA SER A 155 7.39 -6.93 14.47
C SER A 155 6.66 -7.09 15.80
N ALA A 156 6.70 -6.06 16.64
CA ALA A 156 6.00 -6.05 17.93
C ALA A 156 4.48 -6.12 17.73
N TYR A 157 3.94 -5.34 16.80
CA TYR A 157 2.51 -5.34 16.49
C TYR A 157 2.04 -6.70 15.94
N MET A 158 2.77 -7.26 14.96
CA MET A 158 2.41 -8.56 14.37
C MET A 158 2.49 -9.71 15.39
N SER A 159 3.41 -9.63 16.34
CA SER A 159 3.60 -10.66 17.38
C SER A 159 2.62 -10.50 18.55
N ALA A 160 1.95 -9.37 18.67
CA ALA A 160 1.03 -9.11 19.78
C ALA A 160 -0.25 -9.95 19.64
N PRO A 161 -0.78 -10.49 20.76
CA PRO A 161 -2.10 -11.14 20.77
C PRO A 161 -3.19 -10.19 20.28
N ALA A 162 -4.20 -10.71 19.57
CA ALA A 162 -5.26 -9.91 18.93
C ALA A 162 -5.91 -8.85 19.84
N GLY A 163 -6.10 -9.15 21.14
CA GLY A 163 -6.68 -8.19 22.09
C GLY A 163 -5.70 -7.19 22.71
N LYS A 164 -4.42 -7.20 22.29
CA LYS A 164 -3.35 -6.30 22.80
C LYS A 164 -2.67 -5.49 21.69
N LYS A 165 -3.20 -5.55 20.48
CA LYS A 165 -2.68 -4.75 19.37
C LYS A 165 -3.12 -3.30 19.60
N THR A 166 -2.16 -2.43 19.92
CA THR A 166 -2.36 -0.98 19.96
C THR A 166 -1.98 -0.39 18.61
N ALA A 167 -2.66 0.67 18.18
CA ALA A 167 -2.33 1.34 16.93
C ALA A 167 -0.83 1.69 16.87
N LEU A 168 -0.24 1.62 15.67
CA LEU A 168 1.12 2.10 15.42
C LEU A 168 1.11 3.64 15.52
N ALA A 169 1.25 4.16 16.73
CA ALA A 169 1.36 5.60 17.00
C ALA A 169 2.81 6.09 16.80
#